data_5718c9ad9198693232d90ee53824125f
#
_entry.id   5718c9ad9198693232d90ee53824125f
#
_cell.length_a   1.000
_cell.length_b   1.000
_cell.length_c   1.000
_cell.angle_alpha   90.00
_cell.angle_beta   90.00
_cell.angle_gamma   90.00
#
_symmetry.space_group_name_H-M   'P 1'
#
loop_
_entity.id
_entity.type
_entity.pdbx_description
1 polymer ?
#
loop_
_entity_poly.entity_id
_entity_poly.type
_entity_poly.pdbx_seq_one_letter_code
_entity_poly.pdbx_strand_id
1 'polypeptide(L)'
;CLVGSEMCIRDRYYNGCEHVDVAEKLALERIKKLFNCKYANVQPHSGAQANGAVFLALLKPNDTFMGMSLNSGGHITHGLKISMSGKWFNAISYDVDKKSELIDYDNVEKLALEHKPKLIIAGGSAYSRVIDFKRFREIADKVGAYLMVDMAHFSGLVAGKGYPNPCDYAHVVTSTTCLLYTSDAADERSG
;
A
#
# COMPACT_ATOMS: atom_id res chain seq x y z
N CYS A 1 -16.81 25.07 1.46
CA CYS A 1 -16.85 23.77 2.14
C CYS A 1 -16.01 22.76 1.35
N LEU A 2 -14.96 22.21 1.93
CA LEU A 2 -14.07 21.25 1.28
C LEU A 2 -14.80 19.99 0.77
N VAL A 3 -15.84 19.56 1.49
CA VAL A 3 -16.67 18.42 1.11
C VAL A 3 -17.47 18.68 -0.17
N GLY A 4 -17.85 19.92 -0.44
CA GLY A 4 -18.52 20.29 -1.68
C GLY A 4 -17.62 20.23 -2.92
N SER A 5 -16.34 20.55 -2.75
CA SER A 5 -15.37 20.49 -3.85
C SER A 5 -14.93 19.05 -4.17
N GLU A 6 -15.00 18.15 -3.21
CA GLU A 6 -14.71 16.73 -3.44
C GLU A 6 -15.86 15.99 -4.12
N MET A 7 -17.10 16.36 -3.80
CA MET A 7 -18.28 15.80 -4.50
C MET A 7 -18.44 16.36 -5.91
N CYS A 8 -17.97 17.57 -6.14
CA CYS A 8 -17.90 18.20 -7.45
C CYS A 8 -16.48 18.06 -8.01
N ILE A 9 -16.04 16.85 -8.26
CA ILE A 9 -14.68 16.48 -8.73
C ILE A 9 -14.24 17.35 -9.93
N ARG A 10 -15.16 17.97 -10.64
CA ARG A 10 -14.91 18.78 -11.83
C ARG A 10 -15.16 20.27 -11.63
N ASP A 11 -15.58 20.66 -10.43
CA ASP A 11 -15.84 22.07 -10.09
C ASP A 11 -14.52 22.73 -9.65
N ARG A 12 -13.60 22.82 -10.61
CA ARG A 12 -12.29 23.42 -10.42
C ARG A 12 -12.41 24.94 -10.43
N TYR A 13 -11.68 25.60 -9.54
CA TYR A 13 -11.67 27.05 -9.44
C TYR A 13 -11.07 27.74 -10.69
N TYR A 14 -10.12 27.10 -11.35
CA TYR A 14 -9.45 27.63 -12.55
C TYR A 14 -10.07 27.11 -13.85
N ASN A 15 -10.14 27.98 -14.86
CA ASN A 15 -10.54 27.60 -16.21
C ASN A 15 -9.50 26.67 -16.86
N GLY A 16 -9.92 25.86 -17.82
CA GLY A 16 -9.05 24.91 -18.53
C GLY A 16 -8.77 23.61 -17.80
N CYS A 17 -9.42 23.37 -16.65
CA CYS A 17 -9.25 22.12 -15.89
C CYS A 17 -9.84 20.89 -16.58
N GLU A 18 -10.66 21.07 -17.62
CA GLU A 18 -11.19 19.99 -18.44
C GLU A 18 -10.10 19.12 -19.06
N HIS A 19 -8.95 19.69 -19.40
CA HIS A 19 -7.80 18.93 -19.90
C HIS A 19 -7.14 18.06 -18.80
N VAL A 20 -7.09 18.57 -17.57
CA VAL A 20 -6.62 17.80 -16.41
C VAL A 20 -7.59 16.67 -16.10
N ASP A 21 -8.89 16.91 -16.19
CA ASP A 21 -9.92 15.89 -15.98
C ASP A 21 -9.83 14.76 -17.01
N VAL A 22 -9.48 15.07 -18.26
CA VAL A 22 -9.22 14.06 -19.29
C VAL A 22 -8.01 13.19 -18.91
N ALA A 23 -6.92 13.80 -18.48
CA ALA A 23 -5.72 13.07 -18.06
C ALA A 23 -6.01 12.17 -16.85
N GLU A 24 -6.71 12.68 -15.84
CA GLU A 24 -7.10 11.92 -14.64
C GLU A 24 -8.01 10.73 -15.01
N LYS A 25 -9.01 10.96 -15.84
CA LYS A 25 -9.91 9.90 -16.32
C LYS A 25 -9.17 8.80 -17.06
N LEU A 26 -8.26 9.16 -17.96
CA LEU A 26 -7.43 8.20 -18.67
C LEU A 26 -6.55 7.39 -17.71
N ALA A 27 -5.94 8.03 -16.70
CA ALA A 27 -5.15 7.35 -15.70
C ALA A 27 -5.99 6.35 -14.90
N LEU A 28 -7.18 6.74 -14.45
CA LEU A 28 -8.13 5.88 -13.73
C LEU A 28 -8.53 4.66 -14.56
N GLU A 29 -8.90 4.86 -15.82
CA GLU A 29 -9.31 3.78 -16.71
C GLU A 29 -8.17 2.80 -16.99
N ARG A 30 -6.96 3.32 -17.22
CA ARG A 30 -5.77 2.50 -17.47
C ARG A 30 -5.35 1.68 -16.27
N ILE A 31 -5.34 2.27 -15.07
CA ILE A 31 -5.00 1.55 -13.82
C ILE A 31 -6.02 0.45 -13.55
N LYS A 32 -7.32 0.74 -13.65
CA LYS A 32 -8.37 -0.27 -13.48
C LYS A 32 -8.19 -1.45 -14.41
N LYS A 33 -7.87 -1.19 -15.68
CA LYS A 33 -7.62 -2.23 -16.67
C LYS A 33 -6.33 -3.00 -16.39
N LEU A 34 -5.26 -2.30 -16.01
CA LEU A 34 -3.94 -2.88 -15.78
C LEU A 34 -3.94 -3.86 -14.62
N PHE A 35 -4.54 -3.49 -13.50
CA PHE A 35 -4.57 -4.29 -12.27
C PHE A 35 -5.88 -5.04 -12.05
N ASN A 36 -6.82 -4.96 -13.00
CA ASN A 36 -8.14 -5.60 -12.91
C ASN A 36 -8.87 -5.22 -11.60
N CYS A 37 -8.83 -3.94 -11.23
CA CYS A 37 -9.47 -3.46 -10.02
C CYS A 37 -10.76 -2.65 -10.32
N LYS A 38 -11.71 -2.70 -9.38
CA LYS A 38 -13.02 -2.06 -9.54
C LYS A 38 -12.95 -0.53 -9.36
N TYR A 39 -12.15 -0.09 -8.41
CA TYR A 39 -11.99 1.32 -8.03
C TYR A 39 -10.51 1.69 -8.06
N ALA A 40 -10.21 2.94 -8.40
CA ALA A 40 -8.87 3.49 -8.37
C ALA A 40 -8.93 4.97 -7.98
N ASN A 41 -7.83 5.47 -7.40
CA ASN A 41 -7.58 6.88 -7.13
C ASN A 41 -6.16 7.20 -7.58
N VAL A 42 -5.97 8.27 -8.33
CA VAL A 42 -4.68 8.69 -8.88
C VAL A 42 -4.23 10.07 -8.39
N GLN A 43 -4.90 10.60 -7.38
CA GLN A 43 -4.61 11.94 -6.86
C GLN A 43 -3.40 12.01 -5.91
N PRO A 44 -3.06 10.97 -5.11
CA PRO A 44 -1.86 11.03 -4.28
C PRO A 44 -0.60 11.25 -5.13
N HIS A 45 0.25 12.17 -4.70
CA HIS A 45 1.50 12.50 -5.42
C HIS A 45 2.65 11.53 -5.13
N SER A 46 2.49 10.61 -4.16
CA SER A 46 3.51 9.65 -3.75
C SER A 46 2.89 8.42 -3.07
N GLY A 47 3.64 7.32 -3.02
CA GLY A 47 3.24 6.14 -2.25
C GLY A 47 3.03 6.44 -0.76
N ALA A 48 3.87 7.30 -0.17
CA ALA A 48 3.71 7.71 1.22
C ALA A 48 2.40 8.49 1.46
N GLN A 49 1.99 9.35 0.51
CA GLN A 49 0.70 10.04 0.59
C GLN A 49 -0.47 9.08 0.39
N ALA A 50 -0.35 8.12 -0.52
CA ALA A 50 -1.36 7.09 -0.71
C ALA A 50 -1.55 6.25 0.57
N ASN A 51 -0.46 5.82 1.21
CA ASN A 51 -0.50 5.11 2.49
C ASN A 51 -1.11 5.98 3.58
N GLY A 52 -0.73 7.25 3.66
CA GLY A 52 -1.31 8.22 4.61
C GLY A 52 -2.82 8.39 4.43
N ALA A 53 -3.30 8.46 3.20
CA ALA A 53 -4.73 8.55 2.91
C ALA A 53 -5.49 7.29 3.37
N VAL A 54 -4.92 6.10 3.19
CA VAL A 54 -5.50 4.85 3.70
C VAL A 54 -5.56 4.86 5.23
N PHE A 55 -4.49 5.28 5.90
CA PHE A 55 -4.49 5.39 7.37
C PHE A 55 -5.57 6.35 7.87
N LEU A 56 -5.69 7.52 7.26
CA LEU A 56 -6.71 8.51 7.64
C LEU A 56 -8.14 8.02 7.41
N ALA A 57 -8.35 7.20 6.37
CA ALA A 57 -9.67 6.65 6.05
C ALA A 57 -10.08 5.50 6.99
N LEU A 58 -9.14 4.67 7.42
CA LEU A 58 -9.42 3.41 8.11
C LEU A 58 -9.06 3.41 9.60
N LEU A 59 -8.21 4.33 10.04
CA LEU A 59 -7.67 4.35 11.41
C LEU A 59 -7.97 5.69 12.10
N LYS A 60 -8.08 5.62 13.41
CA LYS A 60 -8.07 6.79 14.31
C LYS A 60 -6.69 6.89 14.98
N PRO A 61 -6.27 8.07 15.45
CA PRO A 61 -5.05 8.19 16.26
C PRO A 61 -5.01 7.15 17.39
N ASN A 62 -3.84 6.54 17.60
CA ASN A 62 -3.59 5.44 18.54
C ASN A 62 -4.21 4.08 18.19
N ASP A 63 -4.93 3.94 17.08
CA ASP A 63 -5.35 2.63 16.62
C ASP A 63 -4.13 1.75 16.28
N THR A 64 -4.28 0.45 16.54
CA THR A 64 -3.22 -0.51 16.26
C THR A 64 -3.28 -0.95 14.80
N PHE A 65 -2.14 -0.95 14.13
CA PHE A 65 -1.96 -1.60 12.85
C PHE A 65 -0.68 -2.44 12.85
N MET A 66 -0.54 -3.34 11.89
CA MET A 66 0.59 -4.25 11.77
C MET A 66 1.23 -4.13 10.39
N GLY A 67 2.56 -4.11 10.33
CA GLY A 67 3.33 -4.04 9.08
C GLY A 67 4.68 -4.73 9.20
N MET A 68 5.33 -4.99 8.07
CA MET A 68 6.68 -5.57 8.05
C MET A 68 7.69 -4.58 8.62
N SER A 69 8.60 -5.05 9.47
CA SER A 69 9.66 -4.22 10.02
C SER A 69 10.62 -3.74 8.94
N LEU A 70 11.26 -2.60 9.18
CA LEU A 70 12.27 -2.05 8.26
C LEU A 70 13.43 -3.03 8.06
N ASN A 71 13.85 -3.73 9.13
CA ASN A 71 14.94 -4.70 9.09
C ASN A 71 14.63 -5.93 8.23
N SER A 72 13.35 -6.26 8.06
CA SER A 72 12.89 -7.36 7.22
C SER A 72 12.51 -6.93 5.81
N GLY A 73 12.73 -5.67 5.47
CA GLY A 73 12.45 -5.12 4.14
C GLY A 73 11.15 -4.30 4.04
N GLY A 74 10.52 -3.94 5.17
CA GLY A 74 9.36 -3.06 5.19
C GLY A 74 9.69 -1.62 4.78
N HIS A 75 8.66 -0.83 4.49
CA HIS A 75 8.80 0.58 4.18
C HIS A 75 8.72 1.44 5.46
N ILE A 76 9.33 2.64 5.42
CA ILE A 76 9.29 3.58 6.57
C ILE A 76 7.86 3.95 6.99
N THR A 77 6.93 4.01 6.04
CA THR A 77 5.51 4.28 6.32
C THR A 77 4.76 3.10 6.94
N HIS A 78 5.40 1.94 7.09
CA HIS A 78 4.82 0.76 7.73
C HIS A 78 5.02 0.74 9.25
N GLY A 79 5.20 1.91 9.88
CA GLY A 79 5.22 2.04 11.33
C GLY A 79 6.58 2.36 11.94
N LEU A 80 7.55 2.83 11.14
CA LEU A 80 8.80 3.31 11.71
C LEU A 80 8.54 4.49 12.66
N LYS A 81 9.05 4.42 13.90
CA LYS A 81 8.76 5.37 14.97
C LYS A 81 8.97 6.85 14.63
N ILE A 82 9.88 7.16 13.70
CA ILE A 82 10.14 8.54 13.27
C ILE A 82 9.17 9.03 12.18
N SER A 83 8.47 8.11 11.51
CA SER A 83 7.48 8.43 10.47
C SER A 83 6.14 8.86 11.07
N MET A 84 5.28 9.46 10.25
CA MET A 84 3.92 9.85 10.64
C MET A 84 3.15 8.63 11.18
N SER A 85 3.23 7.49 10.50
CA SER A 85 2.50 6.28 10.90
C SER A 85 2.95 5.74 12.26
N GLY A 86 4.25 5.79 12.58
CA GLY A 86 4.76 5.36 13.87
C GLY A 86 4.56 6.37 15.00
N LYS A 87 4.26 7.64 14.68
CA LYS A 87 3.97 8.68 15.68
C LYS A 87 2.49 8.77 16.04
N TRP A 88 1.60 8.55 15.08
CA TRP A 88 0.16 8.74 15.26
C TRP A 88 -0.59 7.47 15.63
N PHE A 89 -0.02 6.31 15.30
CA PHE A 89 -0.65 5.02 15.48
C PHE A 89 0.21 4.07 16.30
N ASN A 90 -0.41 3.04 16.85
CA ASN A 90 0.29 1.96 17.54
C ASN A 90 0.73 0.91 16.50
N ALA A 91 1.98 1.01 16.04
CA ALA A 91 2.52 0.13 15.02
C ALA A 91 3.14 -1.13 15.64
N ILE A 92 2.65 -2.29 15.25
CA ILE A 92 3.22 -3.61 15.58
C ILE A 92 3.97 -4.12 14.35
N SER A 93 5.23 -4.51 14.53
CA SER A 93 6.03 -5.02 13.43
C SER A 93 6.07 -6.55 13.44
N TYR A 94 5.96 -7.15 12.26
CA TYR A 94 6.31 -8.55 12.04
C TYR A 94 7.60 -8.65 11.23
N ASP A 95 8.33 -9.74 11.45
CA ASP A 95 9.62 -9.99 10.83
C ASP A 95 9.59 -11.24 9.95
N VAL A 96 10.64 -11.43 9.17
CA VAL A 96 10.93 -12.70 8.50
C VAL A 96 11.60 -13.66 9.49
N ASP A 97 11.43 -14.95 9.28
CA ASP A 97 12.19 -15.95 10.02
C ASP A 97 13.70 -15.84 9.68
N LYS A 98 14.54 -15.84 10.69
CA LYS A 98 15.98 -15.58 10.54
C LYS A 98 16.75 -16.67 9.78
N LYS A 99 16.21 -17.89 9.68
CA LYS A 99 16.87 -19.01 9.01
C LYS A 99 16.42 -19.15 7.57
N SER A 100 15.11 -19.07 7.35
CA SER A 100 14.51 -19.23 6.01
C SER A 100 14.46 -17.91 5.22
N GLU A 101 14.56 -16.76 5.89
CA GLU A 101 14.37 -15.42 5.34
C GLU A 101 12.98 -15.23 4.69
N LEU A 102 12.02 -16.07 5.09
CA LEU A 102 10.64 -16.00 4.63
C LEU A 102 9.75 -15.37 5.70
N ILE A 103 8.62 -14.79 5.27
CA ILE A 103 7.59 -14.33 6.18
C ILE A 103 7.06 -15.53 6.96
N ASP A 104 7.15 -15.47 8.29
CA ASP A 104 6.54 -16.45 9.18
C ASP A 104 5.07 -16.11 9.41
N TYR A 105 4.21 -16.69 8.57
CA TYR A 105 2.76 -16.43 8.61
C TYR A 105 2.12 -16.88 9.92
N ASP A 106 2.64 -17.89 10.59
CA ASP A 106 2.11 -18.35 11.87
C ASP A 106 2.44 -17.34 12.97
N ASN A 107 3.62 -16.75 12.93
CA ASN A 107 3.97 -15.65 13.82
C ASN A 107 3.15 -14.39 13.51
N VAL A 108 2.92 -14.07 12.23
CA VAL A 108 2.03 -12.97 11.82
C VAL A 108 0.61 -13.18 12.38
N GLU A 109 0.07 -14.39 12.28
CA GLU A 109 -1.25 -14.73 12.82
C GLU A 109 -1.28 -14.60 14.34
N LYS A 110 -0.26 -15.10 15.04
CA LYS A 110 -0.13 -14.98 16.49
C LYS A 110 -0.14 -13.51 16.94
N LEU A 111 0.68 -12.67 16.31
CA LEU A 111 0.72 -11.24 16.60
C LEU A 111 -0.61 -10.54 16.30
N ALA A 112 -1.28 -10.93 15.22
CA ALA A 112 -2.58 -10.38 14.87
C ALA A 112 -3.66 -10.74 15.92
N LEU A 113 -3.66 -11.98 16.41
CA LEU A 113 -4.59 -12.43 17.47
C LEU A 113 -4.31 -11.73 18.81
N GLU A 114 -3.04 -11.51 19.14
CA GLU A 114 -2.62 -10.87 20.39
C GLU A 114 -2.96 -9.38 20.39
N HIS A 115 -2.59 -8.66 19.33
CA HIS A 115 -2.69 -7.20 19.28
C HIS A 115 -3.97 -6.67 18.62
N LYS A 116 -4.74 -7.52 17.94
CA LYS A 116 -6.01 -7.20 17.26
C LYS A 116 -5.94 -5.90 16.44
N PRO A 117 -5.00 -5.81 15.47
CA PRO A 117 -4.86 -4.62 14.65
C PRO A 117 -6.12 -4.35 13.84
N LYS A 118 -6.41 -3.10 13.56
CA LYS A 118 -7.49 -2.70 12.63
C LYS A 118 -7.06 -2.78 11.16
N LEU A 119 -5.76 -2.71 10.91
CA LEU A 119 -5.16 -2.78 9.58
C LEU A 119 -3.91 -3.65 9.62
N ILE A 120 -3.79 -4.54 8.64
CA ILE A 120 -2.58 -5.32 8.38
C ILE A 120 -2.03 -4.90 7.03
N ILE A 121 -0.75 -4.54 6.99
CA ILE A 121 -0.05 -4.15 5.76
C ILE A 121 0.82 -5.32 5.31
N ALA A 122 0.54 -5.84 4.12
CA ALA A 122 1.41 -6.75 3.41
C ALA A 122 2.16 -5.98 2.32
N GLY A 123 3.41 -6.31 2.09
CA GLY A 123 4.27 -5.62 1.15
C GLY A 123 5.55 -5.12 1.80
N GLY A 124 6.50 -4.76 0.99
CA GLY A 124 7.79 -4.30 1.46
C GLY A 124 8.63 -3.72 0.34
N SER A 125 9.64 -2.92 0.70
CA SER A 125 10.56 -2.29 -0.23
C SER A 125 11.70 -3.20 -0.64
N ALA A 126 12.11 -4.13 0.21
CA ALA A 126 13.31 -4.96 0.01
C ALA A 126 13.07 -6.46 0.24
N TYR A 127 11.82 -6.91 0.23
CA TYR A 127 11.49 -8.33 0.34
C TYR A 127 11.39 -8.95 -1.06
N SER A 128 12.33 -9.83 -1.39
CA SER A 128 12.51 -10.40 -2.74
C SER A 128 11.74 -11.70 -3.00
N ARG A 129 10.98 -12.20 -2.04
CA ARG A 129 10.22 -13.44 -2.17
C ARG A 129 8.75 -13.17 -2.47
N VAL A 130 8.06 -14.18 -2.96
CA VAL A 130 6.62 -14.09 -3.21
C VAL A 130 5.87 -13.98 -1.88
N ILE A 131 4.96 -13.01 -1.81
CA ILE A 131 4.07 -12.81 -0.66
C ILE A 131 2.77 -13.57 -0.92
N ASP A 132 2.36 -14.38 0.05
CA ASP A 132 1.05 -15.06 0.02
C ASP A 132 -0.05 -14.10 0.53
N PHE A 133 -0.65 -13.37 -0.40
CA PHE A 133 -1.74 -12.43 -0.09
C PHE A 133 -3.00 -13.14 0.40
N LYS A 134 -3.23 -14.38 -0.03
CA LYS A 134 -4.36 -15.17 0.44
C LYS A 134 -4.23 -15.48 1.92
N ARG A 135 -3.04 -15.90 2.35
CA ARG A 135 -2.77 -16.18 3.76
C ARG A 135 -2.88 -14.91 4.63
N PHE A 136 -2.39 -13.77 4.14
CA PHE A 136 -2.61 -12.49 4.81
C PHE A 136 -4.08 -12.12 4.92
N ARG A 137 -4.88 -12.39 3.86
CA ARG A 137 -6.32 -12.14 3.90
C ARG A 137 -7.03 -13.01 4.93
N GLU A 138 -6.70 -14.29 5.00
CA GLU A 138 -7.24 -15.21 5.99
C GLU A 138 -6.93 -14.74 7.43
N ILE A 139 -5.70 -14.28 7.67
CA ILE A 139 -5.30 -13.72 8.97
C ILE A 139 -6.09 -12.45 9.29
N ALA A 140 -6.21 -11.53 8.34
CA ALA A 140 -6.95 -10.29 8.51
C ALA A 140 -8.42 -10.55 8.85
N ASP A 141 -9.07 -11.47 8.12
CA ASP A 141 -10.46 -11.84 8.34
C ASP A 141 -10.69 -12.47 9.74
N LYS A 142 -9.73 -13.28 10.24
CA LYS A 142 -9.81 -13.88 11.59
C LYS A 142 -9.87 -12.84 12.71
N VAL A 143 -9.21 -11.71 12.55
CA VAL A 143 -9.16 -10.65 13.57
C VAL A 143 -10.06 -9.45 13.25
N GLY A 144 -10.77 -9.50 12.11
CA GLY A 144 -11.62 -8.41 11.66
C GLY A 144 -10.85 -7.16 11.21
N ALA A 145 -9.61 -7.34 10.73
CA ALA A 145 -8.76 -6.28 10.23
C ALA A 145 -8.96 -6.03 8.74
N TYR A 146 -8.69 -4.80 8.30
CA TYR A 146 -8.50 -4.54 6.88
C TYR A 146 -7.13 -5.06 6.43
N LEU A 147 -7.06 -5.60 5.21
CA LEU A 147 -5.80 -5.94 4.55
C LEU A 147 -5.47 -4.84 3.54
N MET A 148 -4.34 -4.19 3.72
CA MET A 148 -3.72 -3.28 2.78
C MET A 148 -2.50 -3.95 2.16
N VAL A 149 -2.30 -3.83 0.85
CA VAL A 149 -1.07 -4.25 0.19
C VAL A 149 -0.38 -3.03 -0.41
N ASP A 150 0.83 -2.77 0.03
CA ASP A 150 1.72 -1.79 -0.59
C ASP A 150 2.60 -2.53 -1.61
N MET A 151 2.24 -2.38 -2.89
CA MET A 151 2.95 -3.04 -3.99
C MET A 151 3.89 -2.10 -4.75
N ALA A 152 4.23 -0.95 -4.18
CA ALA A 152 5.00 0.08 -4.86
C ALA A 152 6.26 -0.45 -5.56
N HIS A 153 7.02 -1.32 -4.90
CA HIS A 153 8.27 -1.85 -5.41
C HIS A 153 8.13 -3.05 -6.38
N PHE A 154 6.99 -3.71 -6.40
CA PHE A 154 6.76 -4.87 -7.29
C PHE A 154 5.54 -4.71 -8.21
N SER A 155 4.96 -3.52 -8.28
CA SER A 155 3.78 -3.25 -9.12
C SER A 155 4.03 -3.50 -10.60
N GLY A 156 5.25 -3.28 -11.09
CA GLY A 156 5.65 -3.62 -12.47
C GLY A 156 5.57 -5.13 -12.74
N LEU A 157 6.00 -5.95 -11.79
CA LEU A 157 5.89 -7.40 -11.88
C LEU A 157 4.44 -7.89 -11.87
N VAL A 158 3.59 -7.25 -11.04
CA VAL A 158 2.15 -7.53 -11.02
C VAL A 158 1.52 -7.16 -12.37
N ALA A 159 1.81 -5.97 -12.90
CA ALA A 159 1.33 -5.53 -14.20
C ALA A 159 1.78 -6.46 -15.33
N GLY A 160 3.03 -6.92 -15.29
CA GLY A 160 3.61 -7.89 -16.23
C GLY A 160 3.19 -9.34 -16.00
N LYS A 161 2.31 -9.61 -15.00
CA LYS A 161 1.85 -10.96 -14.63
C LYS A 161 2.96 -11.90 -14.14
N GLY A 162 4.09 -11.35 -13.74
CA GLY A 162 5.22 -12.08 -13.13
C GLY A 162 5.11 -12.22 -11.60
N TYR A 163 4.08 -11.64 -11.00
CA TYR A 163 3.82 -11.68 -9.56
C TYR A 163 2.31 -11.76 -9.30
N PRO A 164 1.87 -12.42 -8.21
CA PRO A 164 0.44 -12.50 -7.86
C PRO A 164 -0.21 -11.12 -7.75
N ASN A 165 -1.44 -10.99 -8.25
CA ASN A 165 -2.17 -9.72 -8.16
C ASN A 165 -2.79 -9.56 -6.76
N PRO A 166 -2.38 -8.57 -5.95
CA PRO A 166 -2.95 -8.35 -4.63
C PRO A 166 -4.39 -7.85 -4.65
N CYS A 167 -4.86 -7.28 -5.78
CA CYS A 167 -6.23 -6.79 -5.91
C CYS A 167 -7.30 -7.88 -5.73
N ASP A 168 -6.92 -9.14 -5.91
CA ASP A 168 -7.84 -10.28 -5.73
C ASP A 168 -8.10 -10.60 -4.25
N TYR A 169 -7.24 -10.13 -3.34
CA TYR A 169 -7.27 -10.48 -1.92
C TYR A 169 -7.37 -9.28 -0.99
N ALA A 170 -6.72 -8.17 -1.32
CA ALA A 170 -6.64 -7.01 -0.45
C ALA A 170 -7.92 -6.16 -0.47
N HIS A 171 -8.21 -5.50 0.65
CA HIS A 171 -9.25 -4.48 0.71
C HIS A 171 -8.81 -3.18 0.04
N VAL A 172 -7.51 -2.84 0.19
CA VAL A 172 -6.89 -1.66 -0.40
C VAL A 172 -5.51 -2.03 -0.91
N VAL A 173 -5.16 -1.54 -2.09
CA VAL A 173 -3.82 -1.69 -2.66
C VAL A 173 -3.26 -0.31 -2.95
N THR A 174 -2.04 -0.06 -2.50
CA THR A 174 -1.31 1.17 -2.81
C THR A 174 -0.10 0.90 -3.69
N SER A 175 0.24 1.86 -4.52
CA SER A 175 1.38 1.80 -5.41
C SER A 175 1.89 3.19 -5.73
N THR A 176 3.03 3.27 -6.40
CA THR A 176 3.56 4.50 -6.99
C THR A 176 4.27 4.19 -8.29
N THR A 177 4.16 5.09 -9.25
CA THR A 177 4.83 4.95 -10.55
C THR A 177 6.27 5.46 -10.51
N CYS A 178 6.62 6.33 -9.56
CA CYS A 178 7.95 6.95 -9.50
C CYS A 178 9.07 5.91 -9.25
N LEU A 179 8.81 4.85 -8.50
CA LEU A 179 9.80 3.80 -8.24
C LEU A 179 10.12 2.98 -9.49
N LEU A 180 9.14 2.76 -10.35
CA LEU A 180 9.35 2.06 -11.61
C LEU A 180 10.22 2.87 -12.58
N TYR A 181 10.12 4.20 -12.52
CA TYR A 181 10.86 5.11 -13.38
C TYR A 181 12.28 5.42 -12.85
N THR A 182 12.44 5.52 -11.54
CA THR A 182 13.74 5.88 -10.93
C THR A 182 14.67 4.70 -10.72
N SER A 183 14.18 3.47 -10.68
CA SER A 183 15.04 2.28 -10.61
C SER A 183 15.87 2.10 -11.88
N ASP A 184 15.30 2.38 -13.06
CA ASP A 184 16.05 2.36 -14.31
C ASP A 184 17.18 3.40 -14.33
N ALA A 185 16.93 4.60 -13.78
CA ALA A 185 17.94 5.65 -13.68
C ALA A 185 19.08 5.34 -12.69
N ALA A 186 18.87 4.44 -11.74
CA ALA A 186 19.91 3.97 -10.82
C ALA A 186 20.82 2.93 -11.47
N ASP A 187 20.28 2.06 -12.33
CA ASP A 187 21.06 1.06 -13.07
C ASP A 187 21.95 1.68 -14.14
N GLU A 188 21.53 2.76 -14.78
CA GLU A 188 22.35 3.50 -15.76
C GLU A 188 23.58 4.21 -15.15
N ARG A 189 23.62 4.40 -13.83
CA ARG A 189 24.75 5.03 -13.11
C ARG A 189 25.79 4.04 -12.60
N SER A 190 25.52 2.75 -12.69
CA SER A 190 26.43 1.67 -12.25
C SER A 190 27.19 1.00 -13.39
N GLY A 191 27.12 1.53 -14.60
CA GLY A 191 27.91 1.14 -15.78
C GLY A 191 29.18 1.94 -15.96
#